data_c5b8e46431e4a3075fbf262e2e0509da
#
_entry.id   c5b8e46431e4a3075fbf262e2e0509da
#
_cell.length_a   1.000
_cell.length_b   1.000
_cell.length_c   1.000
_cell.angle_alpha   90.00
_cell.angle_beta   90.00
_cell.angle_gamma   90.00
#
_symmetry.space_group_name_H-M   'P 1'
#
loop_
_entity.id
_entity.type
_entity.pdbx_description
1 polymer ?
#
loop_
_entity_poly.entity_id
_entity_poly.type
_entity_poly.pdbx_seq_one_letter_code
_entity_poly.pdbx_strand_id
1 'polypeptide(L)'
;MTHNGLSNTPPHKGLRGVINRLEGEYEGAEKVYISRRTWLNPKNDNIGTDYTERRRCVNEDEIAEYFISLGFKEVFCENLSMKEKIGLFKGAKVVAGPSGGGMVNTIFCHPKTNVISIDSPKFFEVNKRFEYSMCHNEVHHFTDTEFVGEVEESVDGDGALSISGGMNSPWKVDIDALKDFVESVDV
;
A
#
# COMPACT_ATOMS: atom_id res chain seq x y z
N MET A 1 18.64 1.72 21.51
CA MET A 1 18.81 0.55 20.60
C MET A 1 17.63 0.55 19.67
N THR A 2 17.82 0.92 18.43
CA THR A 2 16.76 1.01 17.45
C THR A 2 16.27 -0.37 17.10
N HIS A 3 14.97 -0.62 17.24
CA HIS A 3 14.28 -1.87 16.86
C HIS A 3 14.30 -2.17 15.34
N ASN A 4 15.29 -1.66 14.64
CA ASN A 4 15.40 -1.74 13.18
C ASN A 4 15.94 -3.07 12.65
N GLY A 5 16.28 -4.02 13.52
CA GLY A 5 16.98 -5.24 13.08
C GLY A 5 16.12 -6.24 12.31
N LEU A 6 14.81 -6.29 12.54
CA LEU A 6 13.94 -7.30 11.91
C LEU A 6 13.19 -6.77 10.68
N SER A 7 13.02 -5.46 10.58
CA SER A 7 12.29 -4.83 9.47
C SER A 7 13.10 -4.73 8.17
N ASN A 8 14.41 -4.90 8.24
CA ASN A 8 15.32 -4.69 7.11
C ASN A 8 15.94 -5.99 6.57
N THR A 9 15.37 -7.14 6.87
CA THR A 9 15.88 -8.41 6.34
C THR A 9 15.21 -8.71 5.00
N PRO A 10 15.97 -8.74 3.89
CA PRO A 10 15.40 -9.08 2.60
C PRO A 10 14.84 -10.52 2.61
N PRO A 11 13.77 -10.80 1.87
CA PRO A 11 13.21 -12.13 1.82
C PRO A 11 14.23 -13.14 1.30
N HIS A 12 14.16 -14.35 1.83
CA HIS A 12 15.06 -15.42 1.41
C HIS A 12 14.97 -15.65 -0.11
N LYS A 13 16.12 -15.83 -0.77
CA LYS A 13 16.20 -16.00 -2.25
C LYS A 13 15.32 -17.13 -2.79
N GLY A 14 15.04 -18.16 -1.99
CA GLY A 14 14.14 -19.26 -2.35
C GLY A 14 12.65 -18.92 -2.34
N LEU A 15 12.26 -17.78 -1.74
CA LEU A 15 10.84 -17.40 -1.60
C LEU A 15 10.17 -17.26 -2.97
N ARG A 16 10.82 -16.65 -3.96
CA ARG A 16 10.28 -16.52 -5.31
C ARG A 16 9.97 -17.88 -5.95
N GLY A 17 10.80 -18.89 -5.72
CA GLY A 17 10.56 -20.25 -6.21
C GLY A 17 9.32 -20.89 -5.59
N VAL A 18 9.00 -20.55 -4.33
CA VAL A 18 7.76 -20.98 -3.66
C VAL A 18 6.56 -20.24 -4.26
N ILE A 19 6.64 -18.91 -4.35
CA ILE A 19 5.57 -18.06 -4.86
C ILE A 19 5.18 -18.46 -6.30
N ASN A 20 6.16 -18.77 -7.14
CA ASN A 20 5.90 -19.16 -8.52
C ASN A 20 5.08 -20.46 -8.65
N ARG A 21 5.13 -21.35 -7.65
CA ARG A 21 4.38 -22.61 -7.62
C ARG A 21 2.96 -22.46 -7.03
N LEU A 22 2.68 -21.34 -6.39
CA LEU A 22 1.33 -21.10 -5.84
C LEU A 22 0.34 -20.91 -7.00
N GLU A 23 -0.79 -21.57 -6.92
CA GLU A 23 -1.89 -21.42 -7.88
C GLU A 23 -2.91 -20.43 -7.33
N GLY A 24 -3.42 -19.58 -8.20
CA GLY A 24 -4.47 -18.61 -7.89
C GLY A 24 -5.74 -18.87 -8.68
N GLU A 25 -6.86 -18.39 -8.18
CA GLU A 25 -8.21 -18.64 -8.73
C GLU A 25 -8.92 -17.33 -9.15
N TYR A 26 -8.19 -16.32 -9.57
CA TYR A 26 -8.81 -15.04 -9.92
C TYR A 26 -8.58 -14.71 -11.40
N GLU A 27 -9.65 -14.31 -12.11
CA GLU A 27 -9.50 -13.70 -13.44
C GLU A 27 -8.89 -12.32 -13.25
N GLY A 28 -7.61 -12.20 -13.64
CA GLY A 28 -6.79 -11.07 -13.31
C GLY A 28 -7.23 -9.77 -13.96
N ALA A 29 -7.04 -8.68 -13.23
CA ALA A 29 -6.98 -7.35 -13.81
C ALA A 29 -5.49 -7.03 -14.08
N GLU A 30 -5.20 -6.45 -15.24
CA GLU A 30 -3.84 -6.02 -15.56
C GLU A 30 -3.39 -4.82 -14.71
N LYS A 31 -4.35 -3.95 -14.33
CA LYS A 31 -4.16 -2.78 -13.48
C LYS A 31 -5.00 -2.90 -12.21
N VAL A 32 -4.38 -2.83 -11.04
CA VAL A 32 -5.03 -3.03 -9.74
C VAL A 32 -4.80 -1.81 -8.85
N TYR A 33 -5.88 -1.20 -8.37
CA TYR A 33 -5.84 -0.20 -7.31
C TYR A 33 -6.25 -0.83 -5.99
N ILE A 34 -5.36 -0.86 -5.01
CA ILE A 34 -5.63 -1.37 -3.66
C ILE A 34 -6.24 -0.23 -2.84
N SER A 35 -7.55 -0.31 -2.63
CA SER A 35 -8.30 0.71 -1.91
C SER A 35 -8.23 0.53 -0.40
N ARG A 36 -8.23 1.65 0.30
CA ARG A 36 -8.47 1.74 1.74
C ARG A 36 -9.79 2.44 2.07
N ARG A 37 -10.66 2.67 1.08
CA ARG A 37 -12.02 3.20 1.28
C ARG A 37 -12.92 2.18 1.99
N THR A 38 -12.48 1.74 3.16
CA THR A 38 -13.11 0.63 3.90
C THR A 38 -14.55 0.93 4.29
N TRP A 39 -14.92 2.21 4.36
CA TRP A 39 -16.30 2.65 4.59
C TRP A 39 -17.26 2.28 3.45
N LEU A 40 -16.76 2.03 2.24
CA LEU A 40 -17.54 1.56 1.10
C LEU A 40 -17.67 0.04 1.06
N ASN A 41 -16.95 -0.67 1.92
CA ASN A 41 -16.91 -2.10 1.91
C ASN A 41 -18.04 -2.72 2.75
N PRO A 42 -19.06 -3.33 2.15
CA PRO A 42 -20.22 -3.88 2.88
C PRO A 42 -19.87 -5.11 3.75
N LYS A 43 -18.65 -5.66 3.63
CA LYS A 43 -18.20 -6.82 4.41
C LYS A 43 -17.38 -6.43 5.65
N ASN A 44 -17.34 -5.17 5.98
CA ASN A 44 -16.46 -4.62 7.05
C ASN A 44 -16.93 -4.88 8.49
N ASP A 45 -17.94 -5.70 8.71
CA ASP A 45 -18.49 -5.97 10.06
C ASP A 45 -17.47 -6.54 11.06
N ASN A 46 -16.28 -6.95 10.58
CA ASN A 46 -15.25 -7.60 11.41
C ASN A 46 -13.92 -6.83 11.48
N ILE A 47 -13.77 -5.72 10.76
CA ILE A 47 -12.57 -4.89 10.87
C ILE A 47 -12.87 -3.84 11.92
N GLY A 48 -12.23 -3.92 13.08
CA GLY A 48 -12.45 -2.97 14.15
C GLY A 48 -12.37 -1.53 13.63
N THR A 49 -13.28 -0.68 14.11
CA THR A 49 -13.45 0.72 13.73
C THR A 49 -12.14 1.51 13.73
N ASP A 50 -11.20 1.13 14.58
CA ASP A 50 -9.88 1.76 14.67
C ASP A 50 -9.03 1.68 13.40
N TYR A 51 -9.25 0.66 12.55
CA TYR A 51 -8.49 0.50 11.31
C TYR A 51 -8.93 1.46 10.21
N THR A 52 -10.19 1.88 10.22
CA THR A 52 -10.75 2.78 9.21
C THR A 52 -10.39 4.24 9.48
N GLU A 53 -10.12 4.58 10.74
CA GLU A 53 -9.82 5.94 11.17
C GLU A 53 -8.31 6.24 11.19
N ARG A 54 -7.49 5.22 11.44
CA ARG A 54 -6.03 5.39 11.49
C ARG A 54 -5.45 5.65 10.11
N ARG A 55 -4.65 6.69 9.99
CA ARG A 55 -3.98 7.08 8.74
C ARG A 55 -4.95 7.25 7.59
N ARG A 56 -6.08 7.88 7.86
CA ARG A 56 -7.07 8.13 6.82
C ARG A 56 -6.52 9.11 5.80
N CYS A 57 -6.44 8.71 4.54
CA CYS A 57 -6.31 9.64 3.44
C CYS A 57 -7.67 10.33 3.24
N VAL A 58 -7.74 11.65 3.48
CA VAL A 58 -9.04 12.35 3.48
C VAL A 58 -9.61 12.55 2.08
N ASN A 59 -8.77 12.51 1.06
CA ASN A 59 -9.17 12.61 -0.34
C ASN A 59 -8.94 11.30 -1.13
N GLU A 60 -9.02 10.15 -0.47
CA GLU A 60 -8.83 8.85 -1.13
C GLU A 60 -9.91 8.57 -2.20
N ASP A 61 -11.09 9.18 -2.08
CA ASP A 61 -12.12 9.07 -3.11
C ASP A 61 -11.62 9.63 -4.45
N GLU A 62 -11.00 10.81 -4.45
CA GLU A 62 -10.43 11.43 -5.65
C GLU A 62 -9.30 10.58 -6.25
N ILE A 63 -8.45 10.01 -5.41
CA ILE A 63 -7.36 9.11 -5.84
C ILE A 63 -7.94 7.86 -6.51
N ALA A 64 -8.90 7.22 -5.87
CA ALA A 64 -9.51 6.00 -6.40
C ALA A 64 -10.22 6.26 -7.74
N GLU A 65 -10.99 7.35 -7.83
CA GLU A 65 -11.67 7.75 -9.08
C GLU A 65 -10.67 8.02 -10.20
N TYR A 66 -9.54 8.66 -9.89
CA TYR A 66 -8.48 8.89 -10.86
C TYR A 66 -7.91 7.57 -11.39
N PHE A 67 -7.52 6.63 -10.52
CA PHE A 67 -7.01 5.33 -10.97
C PHE A 67 -8.07 4.51 -11.73
N ILE A 68 -9.33 4.53 -11.30
CA ILE A 68 -10.44 3.89 -12.01
C ILE A 68 -10.58 4.48 -13.41
N SER A 69 -10.44 5.80 -13.58
CA SER A 69 -10.51 6.45 -14.89
C SER A 69 -9.38 6.01 -15.84
N LEU A 70 -8.24 5.56 -15.30
CA LEU A 70 -7.12 4.97 -16.03
C LEU A 70 -7.27 3.46 -16.29
N GLY A 71 -8.43 2.88 -15.97
CA GLY A 71 -8.75 1.48 -16.18
C GLY A 71 -8.24 0.54 -15.07
N PHE A 72 -7.88 1.07 -13.91
CA PHE A 72 -7.57 0.23 -12.76
C PHE A 72 -8.84 -0.39 -12.16
N LYS A 73 -8.74 -1.65 -11.78
CA LYS A 73 -9.74 -2.32 -10.97
C LYS A 73 -9.50 -2.01 -9.50
N GLU A 74 -10.45 -1.34 -8.86
CA GLU A 74 -10.43 -1.14 -7.42
C GLU A 74 -10.67 -2.46 -6.69
N VAL A 75 -9.84 -2.76 -5.70
CA VAL A 75 -9.94 -3.97 -4.90
C VAL A 75 -9.75 -3.69 -3.41
N PHE A 76 -10.53 -4.40 -2.61
CA PHE A 76 -10.43 -4.45 -1.15
C PHE A 76 -9.80 -5.78 -0.78
N CYS A 77 -8.51 -5.77 -0.44
CA CYS A 77 -7.74 -6.99 -0.20
C CYS A 77 -8.32 -7.85 0.93
N GLU A 78 -8.96 -7.23 1.91
CA GLU A 78 -9.61 -7.92 3.03
C GLU A 78 -10.78 -8.82 2.60
N ASN A 79 -11.39 -8.54 1.45
CA ASN A 79 -12.50 -9.32 0.90
C ASN A 79 -12.05 -10.53 0.08
N LEU A 80 -10.77 -10.61 -0.24
CA LEU A 80 -10.21 -11.66 -1.08
C LEU A 80 -9.65 -12.80 -0.23
N SER A 81 -9.96 -14.02 -0.61
CA SER A 81 -9.28 -15.21 -0.13
C SER A 81 -7.80 -15.19 -0.56
N MET A 82 -6.98 -16.03 0.05
CA MET A 82 -5.57 -16.14 -0.33
C MET A 82 -5.39 -16.58 -1.80
N LYS A 83 -6.24 -17.48 -2.30
CA LYS A 83 -6.18 -17.93 -3.68
C LYS A 83 -6.55 -16.82 -4.67
N GLU A 84 -7.57 -16.03 -4.36
CA GLU A 84 -7.94 -14.87 -5.16
C GLU A 84 -6.83 -13.82 -5.16
N LYS A 85 -6.20 -13.54 -4.00
CA LYS A 85 -5.05 -12.65 -3.93
C LYS A 85 -3.91 -13.13 -4.83
N ILE A 86 -3.53 -14.39 -4.72
CA ILE A 86 -2.47 -14.97 -5.55
C ILE A 86 -2.81 -14.82 -7.03
N GLY A 87 -4.01 -15.17 -7.46
CA GLY A 87 -4.43 -15.07 -8.86
C GLY A 87 -4.42 -13.63 -9.37
N LEU A 88 -5.05 -12.72 -8.62
CA LEU A 88 -5.12 -11.31 -8.97
C LEU A 88 -3.73 -10.69 -9.14
N PHE A 89 -2.90 -10.79 -8.12
CA PHE A 89 -1.59 -10.13 -8.13
C PHE A 89 -0.59 -10.78 -9.09
N LYS A 90 -0.69 -12.09 -9.37
CA LYS A 90 0.12 -12.72 -10.43
C LYS A 90 -0.22 -12.21 -11.84
N GLY A 91 -1.46 -11.85 -12.08
CA GLY A 91 -1.93 -11.31 -13.37
C GLY A 91 -1.68 -9.82 -13.54
N ALA A 92 -1.40 -9.09 -12.46
CA ALA A 92 -1.25 -7.64 -12.50
C ALA A 92 0.06 -7.22 -13.19
N LYS A 93 -0.04 -6.26 -14.11
CA LYS A 93 1.09 -5.55 -14.71
C LYS A 93 1.44 -4.29 -13.93
N VAL A 94 0.42 -3.64 -13.37
CA VAL A 94 0.57 -2.45 -12.54
C VAL A 94 -0.29 -2.59 -11.28
N VAL A 95 0.30 -2.26 -10.14
CA VAL A 95 -0.42 -2.20 -8.86
C VAL A 95 -0.19 -0.84 -8.24
N ALA A 96 -1.26 -0.15 -7.88
CA ALA A 96 -1.19 1.14 -7.18
C ALA A 96 -1.99 1.10 -5.88
N GLY A 97 -1.63 1.93 -4.92
CA GLY A 97 -2.42 2.12 -3.70
C GLY A 97 -1.65 2.74 -2.54
N PRO A 98 -2.38 3.17 -1.51
CA PRO A 98 -1.76 3.68 -0.28
C PRO A 98 -0.90 2.64 0.41
N SER A 99 0.28 3.06 0.83
CA SER A 99 1.24 2.21 1.53
C SER A 99 0.61 1.60 2.80
N GLY A 100 0.68 0.30 2.91
CA GLY A 100 0.09 -0.43 4.03
C GLY A 100 0.01 -1.93 3.82
N GLY A 101 -0.75 -2.61 4.69
CA GLY A 101 -0.88 -4.07 4.68
C GLY A 101 -1.38 -4.65 3.35
N GLY A 102 -2.22 -3.93 2.61
CA GLY A 102 -2.69 -4.34 1.28
C GLY A 102 -1.55 -4.50 0.29
N MET A 103 -0.57 -3.59 0.31
CA MET A 103 0.58 -3.61 -0.58
C MET A 103 1.52 -4.81 -0.38
N VAL A 104 1.47 -5.48 0.77
CA VAL A 104 2.24 -6.73 1.00
C VAL A 104 1.89 -7.82 -0.02
N ASN A 105 0.67 -7.80 -0.55
CA ASN A 105 0.24 -8.77 -1.57
C ASN A 105 1.01 -8.64 -2.90
N THR A 106 1.72 -7.56 -3.14
CA THR A 106 2.62 -7.41 -4.31
C THR A 106 3.74 -8.44 -4.32
N ILE A 107 3.99 -9.14 -3.21
CA ILE A 107 4.88 -10.31 -3.16
C ILE A 107 4.48 -11.39 -4.18
N PHE A 108 3.20 -11.49 -4.53
CA PHE A 108 2.70 -12.44 -5.53
C PHE A 108 2.88 -11.94 -6.97
N CYS A 109 3.15 -10.67 -7.18
CA CYS A 109 3.31 -10.08 -8.51
C CYS A 109 4.51 -10.67 -9.26
N HIS A 110 4.46 -10.57 -10.59
CA HIS A 110 5.62 -10.82 -11.43
C HIS A 110 6.72 -9.76 -11.14
N PRO A 111 8.02 -10.11 -11.19
CA PRO A 111 9.11 -9.15 -10.94
C PRO A 111 9.10 -7.90 -11.83
N LYS A 112 8.43 -7.94 -12.96
CA LYS A 112 8.28 -6.81 -13.90
C LYS A 112 7.00 -6.00 -13.67
N THR A 113 6.22 -6.31 -12.65
CA THR A 113 5.04 -5.52 -12.30
C THR A 113 5.47 -4.18 -11.74
N ASN A 114 4.98 -3.09 -12.31
CA ASN A 114 5.17 -1.76 -11.76
C ASN A 114 4.31 -1.58 -10.50
N VAL A 115 4.91 -1.09 -9.44
CA VAL A 115 4.21 -0.84 -8.18
C VAL A 115 4.28 0.64 -7.84
N ILE A 116 3.13 1.30 -7.74
CA ILE A 116 3.00 2.70 -7.31
C ILE A 116 2.55 2.69 -5.86
N SER A 117 3.45 3.05 -4.96
CA SER A 117 3.18 3.19 -3.53
C SER A 117 2.91 4.65 -3.19
N ILE A 118 1.70 4.95 -2.72
CA ILE A 118 1.33 6.29 -2.25
C ILE A 118 1.59 6.34 -0.75
N ASP A 119 2.63 7.04 -0.37
CA ASP A 119 3.12 7.02 1.00
C ASP A 119 2.58 8.21 1.80
N SER A 120 1.95 7.93 2.94
CA SER A 120 1.57 8.99 3.87
C SER A 120 2.81 9.64 4.48
N PRO A 121 2.76 10.89 4.93
CA PRO A 121 3.88 11.57 5.54
C PRO A 121 4.50 10.70 6.65
N LYS A 122 5.83 10.61 6.71
CA LYS A 122 6.63 9.75 7.62
C LYS A 122 6.45 8.22 7.46
N PHE A 123 5.48 7.73 6.68
CA PHE A 123 5.28 6.29 6.56
C PHE A 123 6.38 5.61 5.76
N PHE A 124 6.89 6.27 4.74
CA PHE A 124 8.01 5.80 3.93
C PHE A 124 9.23 5.44 4.78
N GLU A 125 9.61 6.30 5.72
CA GLU A 125 10.78 6.06 6.59
C GLU A 125 10.57 4.91 7.57
N VAL A 126 9.33 4.73 8.04
CA VAL A 126 8.99 3.73 9.08
C VAL A 126 8.77 2.34 8.48
N ASN A 127 8.27 2.25 7.26
CA ASN A 127 7.81 0.99 6.67
C ASN A 127 8.62 0.48 5.48
N LYS A 128 9.91 0.73 5.44
CA LYS A 128 10.84 0.08 4.49
C LYS A 128 10.69 -1.45 4.43
N ARG A 129 10.13 -2.08 5.47
CA ARG A 129 9.76 -3.50 5.45
C ARG A 129 8.78 -3.88 4.33
N PHE A 130 7.95 -2.93 3.87
CA PHE A 130 7.05 -3.18 2.75
C PHE A 130 7.79 -3.17 1.42
N GLU A 131 8.89 -2.42 1.29
CA GLU A 131 9.78 -2.52 0.13
C GLU A 131 10.33 -3.94 -0.03
N TYR A 132 10.55 -4.68 1.05
CA TYR A 132 11.07 -6.05 0.96
C TYR A 132 10.04 -7.04 0.42
N SER A 133 8.76 -6.88 0.73
CA SER A 133 7.74 -7.67 0.05
C SER A 133 7.62 -7.30 -1.42
N MET A 134 7.94 -6.06 -1.77
CA MET A 134 7.96 -5.52 -3.12
C MET A 134 9.33 -5.63 -3.81
N CYS A 135 10.36 -6.16 -3.16
CA CYS A 135 11.77 -6.12 -3.59
C CYS A 135 12.07 -6.76 -4.95
N HIS A 136 11.13 -7.45 -5.54
CA HIS A 136 11.27 -8.04 -6.86
C HIS A 136 10.58 -7.23 -7.95
N ASN A 137 9.94 -6.14 -7.58
CA ASN A 137 9.17 -5.27 -8.46
C ASN A 137 9.88 -3.93 -8.62
N GLU A 138 9.56 -3.23 -9.68
CA GLU A 138 9.88 -1.82 -9.81
C GLU A 138 8.89 -1.03 -8.96
N VAL A 139 9.38 -0.38 -7.90
CA VAL A 139 8.56 0.36 -6.95
C VAL A 139 8.80 1.84 -7.13
N HIS A 140 7.72 2.55 -7.42
CA HIS A 140 7.69 4.01 -7.56
C HIS A 140 6.96 4.58 -6.34
N HIS A 141 7.66 5.39 -5.56
CA HIS A 141 7.13 6.00 -4.34
C HIS A 141 6.65 7.41 -4.61
N PHE A 142 5.36 7.64 -4.39
CA PHE A 142 4.79 8.98 -4.38
C PHE A 142 4.71 9.49 -2.94
N THR A 143 5.34 10.63 -2.69
CA THR A 143 5.52 11.20 -1.34
C THR A 143 5.01 12.63 -1.20
N ASP A 144 4.43 13.22 -2.24
CA ASP A 144 3.84 14.56 -2.17
C ASP A 144 2.48 14.51 -1.46
N THR A 145 2.61 14.31 -0.14
CA THR A 145 1.51 14.09 0.80
C THR A 145 1.74 14.94 2.04
N GLU A 146 0.66 15.41 2.65
CA GLU A 146 0.74 16.23 3.86
C GLU A 146 -0.27 15.78 4.93
N PHE A 147 0.05 16.08 6.18
CA PHE A 147 -0.89 15.86 7.28
C PHE A 147 -2.04 16.87 7.24
N VAL A 148 -3.20 16.44 7.69
CA VAL A 148 -4.39 17.28 7.84
C VAL A 148 -4.73 17.43 9.32
N GLY A 149 -4.73 18.67 9.82
CA GLY A 149 -5.00 18.96 11.21
C GLY A 149 -3.82 18.73 12.15
N GLU A 150 -4.11 18.50 13.42
CA GLU A 150 -3.08 18.27 14.44
C GLU A 150 -2.44 16.88 14.23
N VAL A 151 -1.12 16.85 14.28
CA VAL A 151 -0.35 15.62 14.18
C VAL A 151 -0.23 15.01 15.57
N GLU A 152 -0.66 13.76 15.73
CA GLU A 152 -0.43 13.03 16.97
C GLU A 152 1.08 12.92 17.25
N GLU A 153 1.54 13.61 18.26
CA GLU A 153 2.89 13.44 18.78
C GLU A 153 2.90 12.24 19.74
N SER A 154 3.57 11.17 19.37
CA SER A 154 3.89 10.11 20.30
C SER A 154 5.32 10.31 20.82
N VAL A 155 5.47 10.29 22.15
CA VAL A 155 6.76 10.30 22.83
C VAL A 155 7.13 8.86 23.17
N ASP A 156 8.37 8.48 22.96
CA ASP A 156 8.86 7.19 23.46
C ASP A 156 9.06 7.23 24.98
N GLY A 157 9.41 6.09 25.57
CA GLY A 157 9.60 5.98 27.02
C GLY A 157 10.67 6.88 27.62
N ASP A 158 11.52 7.48 26.79
CA ASP A 158 12.60 8.40 27.18
C ASP A 158 12.22 9.87 26.93
N GLY A 159 11.00 10.14 26.51
CA GLY A 159 10.49 11.49 26.24
C GLY A 159 10.97 12.08 24.89
N ALA A 160 11.60 11.31 24.04
CA ALA A 160 11.96 11.72 22.70
C ALA A 160 10.76 11.57 21.75
N LEU A 161 10.65 12.43 20.73
CA LEU A 161 9.63 12.28 19.69
C LEU A 161 9.83 10.94 18.98
N SER A 162 8.81 10.09 19.07
CA SER A 162 8.83 8.79 18.40
C SER A 162 8.84 8.96 16.88
N ILE A 163 9.64 8.14 16.18
CA ILE A 163 9.64 8.05 14.72
C ILE A 163 8.23 7.74 14.18
N SER A 164 7.41 7.06 14.97
CA SER A 164 6.01 6.76 14.65
C SER A 164 5.04 7.91 14.95
N GLY A 165 5.50 9.01 15.51
CA GLY A 165 4.69 10.21 15.78
C GLY A 165 4.02 10.70 14.50
N GLY A 166 2.72 10.94 14.54
CA GLY A 166 1.92 11.32 13.39
C GLY A 166 1.57 10.20 12.41
N MET A 167 2.08 8.98 12.61
CA MET A 167 1.83 7.86 11.68
C MET A 167 0.35 7.50 11.55
N ASN A 168 -0.47 7.81 12.55
CA ASN A 168 -1.91 7.55 12.53
C ASN A 168 -2.75 8.79 12.20
N SER A 169 -2.12 9.95 12.05
CA SER A 169 -2.82 11.21 11.75
C SER A 169 -3.45 11.17 10.34
N PRO A 170 -4.57 11.89 10.15
CA PRO A 170 -5.14 12.08 8.82
C PRO A 170 -4.16 12.78 7.88
N TRP A 171 -4.22 12.44 6.62
CA TRP A 171 -3.35 12.98 5.59
C TRP A 171 -4.07 13.12 4.26
N LYS A 172 -3.51 13.86 3.35
CA LYS A 172 -4.03 14.01 1.99
C LYS A 172 -2.91 13.95 0.95
N VAL A 173 -3.30 13.71 -0.27
CA VAL A 173 -2.46 13.67 -1.47
C VAL A 173 -2.62 14.96 -2.25
N ASP A 174 -1.54 15.49 -2.79
CA ASP A 174 -1.63 16.45 -3.88
C ASP A 174 -2.01 15.71 -5.17
N ILE A 175 -3.25 15.88 -5.60
CA ILE A 175 -3.83 15.14 -6.75
C ILE A 175 -3.16 15.53 -8.06
N ASP A 176 -2.81 16.78 -8.25
CA ASP A 176 -2.19 17.21 -9.51
C ASP A 176 -0.75 16.71 -9.60
N ALA A 177 0.00 16.77 -8.49
CA ALA A 177 1.31 16.14 -8.41
C ALA A 177 1.24 14.60 -8.60
N LEU A 178 0.19 13.93 -8.08
CA LEU A 178 0.00 12.51 -8.30
C LEU A 178 -0.25 12.17 -9.77
N LYS A 179 -1.04 12.96 -10.49
CA LYS A 179 -1.29 12.78 -11.93
C LYS A 179 0.00 12.87 -12.73
N ASP A 180 0.77 13.95 -12.52
CA ASP A 180 2.06 14.16 -13.19
C ASP A 180 3.03 13.00 -12.90
N PHE A 181 3.05 12.54 -11.66
CA PHE A 181 3.86 11.38 -11.25
C PHE A 181 3.45 10.10 -11.98
N VAL A 182 2.15 9.78 -12.00
CA VAL A 182 1.63 8.56 -12.65
C VAL A 182 1.89 8.58 -14.15
N GLU A 183 1.76 9.75 -14.81
CA GLU A 183 2.10 9.90 -16.22
C GLU A 183 3.59 9.63 -16.49
N SER A 184 4.48 9.91 -15.52
CA SER A 184 5.92 9.64 -15.64
C SER A 184 6.29 8.16 -15.48
N VAL A 185 5.41 7.32 -14.93
CA VAL A 185 5.63 5.89 -14.61
C VAL A 185 5.08 5.03 -15.73
N ASP A 186 4.92 5.25 -16.89
CA ASP A 186 4.48 4.39 -18.01
C ASP A 186 3.48 3.27 -17.54
N VAL A 187 2.23 3.66 -17.27
CA VAL A 187 1.16 2.84 -16.68
C VAL A 187 0.11 2.39 -17.70
#